data_9b4b4aec954c79c9d693e56d7a57314a
#
_entry.id   9b4b4aec954c79c9d693e56d7a57314a
#
_cell.length_a   1.000
_cell.length_b   1.000
_cell.length_c   1.000
_cell.angle_alpha   90.00
_cell.angle_beta   90.00
_cell.angle_gamma   90.00
#
_symmetry.space_group_name_H-M   'P 1'
#
loop_
_entity.id
_entity.type
_entity.pdbx_description
1 polymer ?
#
loop_
_entity_poly.entity_id
_entity_poly.type
_entity_poly.pdbx_seq_one_letter_code
_entity_poly.pdbx_strand_id
1 'polypeptide(L)'
;VYKRQMQDYNAEIYAGGQSGLTDPFAYEEAPLDLAAYGYDDDMLAVLWIPRLNLELPVYLGASRENLAKGAALLGQTSMPLGGENTNTVIAAHRGYYGAEMLRNVQQIQVGDKIQLTTPWETLIYRVSELKIIDPSDINAVLIQPGRDLLTLSTCHPYTRNSQRYLVIAEHD
;
A
#
# COMPACT_ATOMS: atom_id res chain seq x y z
N VAL A 1 -13.53 -9.39 16.42
CA VAL A 1 -14.66 -8.64 15.88
C VAL A 1 -14.22 -7.69 14.79
N TYR A 2 -13.32 -6.77 15.11
CA TYR A 2 -12.88 -5.74 14.14
C TYR A 2 -12.14 -6.35 12.95
N LYS A 3 -11.31 -7.37 13.18
CA LYS A 3 -10.59 -8.04 12.10
C LYS A 3 -11.57 -8.67 11.11
N ARG A 4 -12.64 -9.29 11.60
CA ARG A 4 -13.67 -9.89 10.76
C ARG A 4 -14.42 -8.85 9.94
N GLN A 5 -14.75 -7.71 10.53
CA GLN A 5 -15.38 -6.61 9.82
C GLN A 5 -14.52 -6.11 8.66
N MET A 6 -13.20 -6.04 8.88
CA MET A 6 -12.26 -5.66 7.82
C MET A 6 -12.13 -6.73 6.74
N GLN A 7 -12.20 -8.01 7.12
CA GLN A 7 -12.23 -9.10 6.15
C GLN A 7 -13.48 -8.99 5.27
N ASP A 8 -14.63 -8.68 5.86
CA ASP A 8 -15.88 -8.45 5.12
C ASP A 8 -15.74 -7.26 4.18
N TYR A 9 -15.12 -6.19 4.64
CA TYR A 9 -14.81 -5.02 3.80
C TYR A 9 -13.94 -5.43 2.60
N ASN A 10 -12.90 -6.23 2.82
CA ASN A 10 -12.04 -6.70 1.73
C ASN A 10 -12.82 -7.53 0.72
N ALA A 11 -13.74 -8.38 1.18
CA ALA A 11 -14.58 -9.18 0.31
C ALA A 11 -15.51 -8.29 -0.55
N GLU A 12 -16.04 -7.22 0.03
CA GLU A 12 -16.87 -6.25 -0.69
C GLU A 12 -16.07 -5.49 -1.75
N ILE A 13 -14.84 -5.09 -1.43
CA ILE A 13 -13.93 -4.43 -2.38
C ILE A 13 -13.67 -5.33 -3.59
N TYR A 14 -13.39 -6.60 -3.35
CA TYR A 14 -13.17 -7.56 -4.43
C TYR A 14 -14.43 -7.76 -5.27
N ALA A 15 -15.57 -7.99 -4.63
CA ALA A 15 -16.85 -8.23 -5.31
C ALA A 15 -17.31 -7.01 -6.12
N GLY A 16 -17.00 -5.80 -5.64
CA GLY A 16 -17.37 -4.55 -6.29
C GLY A 16 -16.51 -4.16 -7.47
N GLY A 17 -15.43 -4.89 -7.77
CA GLY A 17 -14.54 -4.64 -8.90
C GLY A 17 -13.63 -3.42 -8.74
N GLN A 18 -13.52 -2.89 -7.53
CA GLN A 18 -12.62 -1.77 -7.22
C GLN A 18 -12.87 -0.50 -8.08
N SER A 19 -14.13 -0.22 -8.39
CA SER A 19 -14.49 0.99 -9.09
C SER A 19 -14.10 2.23 -8.28
N GLY A 20 -13.59 3.27 -8.92
CA GLY A 20 -13.14 4.47 -8.23
C GLY A 20 -11.67 4.44 -7.80
N LEU A 21 -10.96 3.34 -8.09
CA LEU A 21 -9.51 3.28 -7.85
C LEU A 21 -8.80 4.27 -8.77
N THR A 22 -7.93 5.10 -8.18
CA THR A 22 -7.20 6.15 -8.91
C THR A 22 -5.73 6.12 -8.54
N ASP A 23 -4.90 6.88 -9.27
CA ASP A 23 -3.51 7.09 -8.91
C ASP A 23 -3.43 7.75 -7.51
N PRO A 24 -2.59 7.23 -6.58
CA PRO A 24 -2.53 7.76 -5.22
C PRO A 24 -2.10 9.22 -5.14
N PHE A 25 -1.31 9.68 -6.09
CA PHE A 25 -0.80 11.06 -6.07
C PHE A 25 -1.78 12.08 -6.66
N ALA A 26 -2.98 11.63 -7.06
CA ALA A 26 -4.10 12.50 -7.36
C ALA A 26 -4.81 12.96 -6.08
N TYR A 27 -4.44 12.39 -4.94
CA TYR A 27 -4.98 12.61 -3.59
C TYR A 27 -6.45 12.19 -3.46
N GLU A 28 -6.77 11.63 -2.31
CA GLU A 28 -8.12 11.18 -1.97
C GLU A 28 -8.37 11.34 -0.48
N GLU A 29 -9.65 11.28 -0.10
CA GLU A 29 -10.05 11.23 1.30
C GLU A 29 -10.03 9.79 1.80
N ALA A 30 -9.97 9.61 3.14
CA ALA A 30 -10.05 8.28 3.73
C ALA A 30 -11.40 7.62 3.40
N PRO A 31 -11.40 6.35 2.95
CA PRO A 31 -12.63 5.69 2.52
C PRO A 31 -13.53 5.26 3.67
N LEU A 32 -13.03 5.24 4.90
CA LEU A 32 -13.80 4.88 6.09
C LEU A 32 -13.16 5.44 7.35
N ASP A 33 -13.90 5.36 8.46
CA ASP A 33 -13.45 5.83 9.78
C ASP A 33 -12.79 4.66 10.52
N LEU A 34 -11.50 4.76 10.77
CA LEU A 34 -10.74 3.72 11.48
C LEU A 34 -11.20 3.50 12.91
N ALA A 35 -11.75 4.53 13.58
CA ALA A 35 -12.25 4.37 14.94
C ALA A 35 -13.35 3.32 15.02
N ALA A 36 -14.16 3.18 13.96
CA ALA A 36 -15.20 2.16 13.88
C ALA A 36 -14.65 0.74 13.82
N TYR A 37 -13.35 0.57 13.53
CA TYR A 37 -12.69 -0.71 13.42
C TYR A 37 -11.67 -0.94 14.54
N GLY A 38 -11.76 -0.17 15.63
CA GLY A 38 -10.95 -0.39 16.82
C GLY A 38 -9.56 0.23 16.80
N TYR A 39 -9.28 1.12 15.87
CA TYR A 39 -8.02 1.86 15.84
C TYR A 39 -8.12 3.10 16.73
N ASP A 40 -7.10 3.33 17.56
CA ASP A 40 -7.06 4.48 18.47
C ASP A 40 -6.61 5.77 17.80
N ASP A 41 -5.91 5.65 16.67
CA ASP A 41 -5.42 6.81 15.92
C ASP A 41 -5.53 6.55 14.41
N ASP A 42 -5.00 7.47 13.61
CA ASP A 42 -5.08 7.39 12.14
C ASP A 42 -4.05 6.43 11.53
N MET A 43 -3.12 5.91 12.33
CA MET A 43 -2.10 5.00 11.85
C MET A 43 -2.65 3.59 11.75
N LEU A 44 -2.67 3.06 10.53
CA LEU A 44 -3.23 1.76 10.21
C LEU A 44 -2.25 0.62 10.46
N ALA A 45 -0.98 0.85 10.15
CA ALA A 45 0.07 -0.16 10.21
C ALA A 45 1.45 0.49 10.16
N VAL A 46 2.49 -0.33 10.33
CA VAL A 46 3.89 0.08 10.14
C VAL A 46 4.50 -0.80 9.05
N LEU A 47 5.06 -0.15 8.04
CA LEU A 47 5.74 -0.80 6.92
C LEU A 47 7.24 -0.84 7.20
N TRP A 48 7.84 -2.02 7.10
CA TRP A 48 9.27 -2.22 7.26
C TRP A 48 9.86 -2.86 6.01
N ILE A 49 10.86 -2.18 5.43
CA ILE A 49 11.56 -2.65 4.23
C ILE A 49 13.03 -2.84 4.60
N PRO A 50 13.44 -4.07 4.99
CA PRO A 50 14.80 -4.32 5.46
C PRO A 50 15.90 -3.91 4.48
N ARG A 51 15.72 -4.17 3.19
CA ARG A 51 16.69 -3.80 2.15
C ARG A 51 17.07 -2.33 2.23
N LEU A 52 16.11 -1.47 2.51
CA LEU A 52 16.31 -0.02 2.56
C LEU A 52 16.57 0.49 3.97
N ASN A 53 16.50 -0.39 4.98
CA ASN A 53 16.49 0.01 6.39
C ASN A 53 15.46 1.12 6.63
N LEU A 54 14.26 0.94 6.08
CA LEU A 54 13.22 1.96 6.05
C LEU A 54 11.97 1.48 6.78
N GLU A 55 11.53 2.27 7.75
CA GLU A 55 10.29 2.05 8.46
C GLU A 55 9.38 3.26 8.25
N LEU A 56 8.15 3.04 7.83
CA LEU A 56 7.18 4.10 7.59
C LEU A 56 5.86 3.80 8.27
N PRO A 57 5.23 4.78 8.92
CA PRO A 57 3.85 4.64 9.35
C PRO A 57 2.95 4.63 8.12
N VAL A 58 1.87 3.85 8.17
CA VAL A 58 0.90 3.73 7.09
C VAL A 58 -0.44 4.27 7.57
N TYR A 59 -0.98 5.25 6.84
CA TYR A 59 -2.26 5.89 7.15
C TYR A 59 -3.30 5.48 6.12
N LEU A 60 -4.57 5.53 6.48
CA LEU A 60 -5.64 5.17 5.55
C LEU A 60 -6.05 6.35 4.69
N GLY A 61 -5.96 6.17 3.37
CA GLY A 61 -6.28 7.18 2.39
C GLY A 61 -5.06 7.98 1.95
N ALA A 62 -4.87 8.08 0.63
CA ALA A 62 -3.73 8.77 0.03
C ALA A 62 -3.99 10.29 -0.05
N SER A 63 -4.24 10.92 1.09
CA SER A 63 -4.39 12.36 1.19
C SER A 63 -3.03 13.05 1.17
N ARG A 64 -3.03 14.35 0.86
CA ARG A 64 -1.79 15.14 0.90
C ARG A 64 -1.15 15.08 2.29
N GLU A 65 -1.97 15.15 3.33
CA GLU A 65 -1.50 15.11 4.72
C GLU A 65 -0.85 13.79 5.07
N ASN A 66 -1.50 12.67 4.72
CA ASN A 66 -0.99 11.33 5.03
C ASN A 66 0.31 11.05 4.28
N LEU A 67 0.38 11.42 3.01
CA LEU A 67 1.59 11.23 2.21
C LEU A 67 2.75 12.10 2.68
N ALA A 68 2.46 13.23 3.32
CA ALA A 68 3.50 14.08 3.92
C ALA A 68 4.09 13.46 5.20
N LYS A 69 3.31 12.64 5.93
CA LYS A 69 3.75 12.02 7.18
C LYS A 69 4.42 10.66 6.99
N GLY A 70 4.09 9.96 5.94
CA GLY A 70 4.61 8.62 5.71
C GLY A 70 4.00 7.97 4.50
N ALA A 71 3.60 6.69 4.62
CA ALA A 71 2.93 5.95 3.57
C ALA A 71 1.41 5.99 3.76
N ALA A 72 0.68 5.71 2.71
CA ALA A 72 -0.78 5.71 2.74
C ALA A 72 -1.33 4.49 2.01
N LEU A 73 -2.34 3.86 2.59
CA LEU A 73 -3.08 2.77 1.97
C LEU A 73 -4.18 3.38 1.08
N LEU A 74 -4.20 2.96 -0.18
CA LEU A 74 -5.16 3.48 -1.16
C LEU A 74 -6.58 3.02 -0.84
N GLY A 75 -7.54 3.92 -1.00
CA GLY A 75 -8.94 3.57 -1.05
C GLY A 75 -9.22 2.62 -2.21
N GLN A 76 -10.26 1.80 -2.09
CA GLN A 76 -10.63 0.76 -3.06
C GLN A 76 -9.56 -0.33 -3.20
N THR A 77 -8.67 -0.46 -2.24
CA THR A 77 -7.73 -1.59 -2.13
C THR A 77 -7.94 -2.31 -0.81
N SER A 78 -7.32 -3.48 -0.67
CA SER A 78 -7.57 -4.35 0.50
C SER A 78 -6.94 -3.80 1.77
N MET A 79 -7.65 -3.92 2.89
CA MET A 79 -7.09 -3.65 4.21
C MET A 79 -6.00 -4.67 4.53
N PRO A 80 -5.01 -4.30 5.38
CA PRO A 80 -3.80 -5.11 5.56
C PRO A 80 -4.01 -6.31 6.48
N LEU A 81 -4.75 -7.28 6.02
CA LEU A 81 -5.06 -8.51 6.75
C LEU A 81 -4.49 -9.76 6.09
N GLY A 82 -4.02 -9.66 4.86
CA GLY A 82 -3.68 -10.82 4.07
C GLY A 82 -4.94 -11.57 3.62
N GLY A 83 -4.74 -12.72 3.03
CA GLY A 83 -5.82 -13.57 2.56
C GLY A 83 -5.98 -13.57 1.04
N GLU A 84 -6.57 -14.63 0.53
CA GLU A 84 -6.85 -14.81 -0.88
C GLU A 84 -7.72 -13.67 -1.43
N ASN A 85 -7.50 -13.30 -2.67
CA ASN A 85 -8.23 -12.23 -3.34
C ASN A 85 -8.03 -10.87 -2.66
N THR A 86 -6.79 -10.59 -2.23
CA THR A 86 -6.43 -9.29 -1.68
C THR A 86 -5.20 -8.73 -2.37
N ASN A 87 -5.17 -7.41 -2.48
CA ASN A 87 -3.98 -6.65 -2.87
C ASN A 87 -4.03 -5.35 -2.08
N THR A 88 -3.20 -5.27 -1.06
CA THR A 88 -3.06 -4.08 -0.22
C THR A 88 -2.10 -3.13 -0.91
N VAL A 89 -2.58 -2.00 -1.39
CA VAL A 89 -1.76 -1.05 -2.15
C VAL A 89 -1.39 0.13 -1.27
N ILE A 90 -0.09 0.30 -1.07
CA ILE A 90 0.48 1.34 -0.22
C ILE A 90 1.36 2.25 -1.07
N ALA A 91 1.13 3.56 -0.95
CA ALA A 91 1.89 4.56 -1.67
C ALA A 91 2.74 5.38 -0.71
N ALA A 92 3.89 5.86 -1.19
CA ALA A 92 4.73 6.81 -0.49
C ALA A 92 5.48 7.66 -1.52
N HIS A 93 5.87 8.86 -1.13
CA HIS A 93 6.67 9.74 -1.99
C HIS A 93 8.02 9.11 -2.33
N ARG A 94 8.58 9.48 -3.47
CA ARG A 94 9.92 9.06 -3.88
C ARG A 94 11.01 9.72 -3.04
N GLY A 95 10.62 10.55 -2.13
CA GLY A 95 11.49 11.32 -1.25
C GLY A 95 11.48 12.81 -1.60
N TYR A 96 11.82 13.62 -0.62
CA TYR A 96 11.95 15.06 -0.76
C TYR A 96 12.93 15.55 0.30
N TYR A 97 13.23 16.85 0.29
CA TYR A 97 14.19 17.42 1.21
C TYR A 97 13.84 17.08 2.66
N GLY A 98 14.76 16.40 3.35
CA GLY A 98 14.60 16.01 4.75
C GLY A 98 13.86 14.69 4.98
N ALA A 99 13.33 14.05 3.93
CA ALA A 99 12.61 12.77 4.07
C ALA A 99 12.96 11.84 2.91
N GLU A 100 13.56 10.70 3.24
CA GLU A 100 14.00 9.73 2.24
C GLU A 100 12.84 9.00 1.58
N MET A 101 11.85 8.56 2.38
CA MET A 101 10.71 7.80 1.88
C MET A 101 11.16 6.64 0.97
N LEU A 102 10.58 6.50 -0.23
CA LEU A 102 10.92 5.47 -1.19
C LEU A 102 11.96 5.92 -2.24
N ARG A 103 12.81 6.87 -1.88
CA ARG A 103 13.86 7.35 -2.80
C ARG A 103 14.67 6.22 -3.42
N ASN A 104 15.02 5.23 -2.63
CA ASN A 104 15.89 4.13 -3.02
C ASN A 104 15.10 2.87 -3.41
N VAL A 105 13.86 3.01 -3.82
CA VAL A 105 12.98 1.89 -4.18
C VAL A 105 13.60 0.96 -5.21
N GLN A 106 14.45 1.48 -6.10
CA GLN A 106 15.09 0.67 -7.14
C GLN A 106 16.15 -0.30 -6.59
N GLN A 107 16.53 -0.17 -5.32
CA GLN A 107 17.42 -1.14 -4.67
C GLN A 107 16.68 -2.41 -4.23
N ILE A 108 15.37 -2.38 -4.16
CA ILE A 108 14.56 -3.55 -3.81
C ILE A 108 14.66 -4.57 -4.94
N GLN A 109 14.82 -5.84 -4.57
CA GLN A 109 14.99 -6.94 -5.51
C GLN A 109 13.92 -8.00 -5.29
N VAL A 110 13.62 -8.76 -6.35
CA VAL A 110 12.77 -9.95 -6.25
C VAL A 110 13.36 -10.89 -5.19
N GLY A 111 12.50 -11.40 -4.30
CA GLY A 111 12.92 -12.23 -3.17
C GLY A 111 13.12 -11.48 -1.88
N ASP A 112 13.20 -10.15 -1.92
CA ASP A 112 13.34 -9.34 -0.71
C ASP A 112 12.10 -9.43 0.16
N LYS A 113 12.31 -9.34 1.47
CA LYS A 113 11.25 -9.36 2.46
C LYS A 113 10.71 -7.96 2.69
N ILE A 114 9.38 -7.87 2.83
CA ILE A 114 8.68 -6.67 3.28
C ILE A 114 7.77 -7.07 4.42
N GLN A 115 7.72 -6.27 5.48
CA GLN A 115 6.97 -6.59 6.68
C GLN A 115 5.94 -5.50 6.96
N LEU A 116 4.72 -5.91 7.27
CA LEU A 116 3.63 -5.01 7.59
C LEU A 116 3.05 -5.39 8.94
N THR A 117 3.24 -4.53 9.93
CA THR A 117 2.78 -4.77 11.30
C THR A 117 1.48 -4.00 11.54
N THR A 118 0.43 -4.73 11.89
CA THR A 118 -0.88 -4.19 12.25
C THR A 118 -1.10 -4.34 13.75
N PRO A 119 -2.20 -3.81 14.32
CA PRO A 119 -2.50 -4.03 15.74
C PRO A 119 -2.69 -5.51 16.11
N TRP A 120 -2.97 -6.38 15.14
CA TRP A 120 -3.28 -7.80 15.43
C TRP A 120 -2.15 -8.76 15.09
N GLU A 121 -1.32 -8.43 14.10
CA GLU A 121 -0.32 -9.37 13.61
C GLU A 121 0.75 -8.68 12.78
N THR A 122 1.81 -9.42 12.51
CA THR A 122 2.84 -9.02 11.56
C THR A 122 2.72 -9.89 10.32
N LEU A 123 2.53 -9.24 9.17
CA LEU A 123 2.43 -9.90 7.88
C LEU A 123 3.77 -9.81 7.15
N ILE A 124 4.23 -10.94 6.62
CA ILE A 124 5.51 -11.00 5.90
C ILE A 124 5.24 -11.32 4.44
N TYR A 125 5.79 -10.50 3.56
CA TYR A 125 5.64 -10.61 2.11
C TYR A 125 7.01 -10.76 1.46
N ARG A 126 7.05 -11.42 0.30
CA ARG A 126 8.26 -11.56 -0.52
C ARG A 126 8.02 -10.89 -1.86
N VAL A 127 8.96 -10.05 -2.28
CA VAL A 127 8.86 -9.35 -3.57
C VAL A 127 8.88 -10.39 -4.69
N SER A 128 7.87 -10.33 -5.56
CA SER A 128 7.71 -11.24 -6.70
C SER A 128 7.89 -10.53 -8.04
N GLU A 129 7.64 -9.24 -8.11
CA GLU A 129 7.70 -8.49 -9.37
C GLU A 129 8.01 -7.02 -9.12
N LEU A 130 8.80 -6.43 -10.02
CA LEU A 130 9.09 -5.00 -10.07
C LEU A 130 8.59 -4.49 -11.41
N LYS A 131 7.90 -3.34 -11.41
CA LYS A 131 7.18 -2.89 -12.61
C LYS A 131 7.13 -1.37 -12.67
N ILE A 132 7.24 -0.81 -13.87
CA ILE A 132 7.05 0.62 -14.11
C ILE A 132 5.78 0.78 -14.94
N ILE A 133 4.88 1.65 -14.49
CA ILE A 133 3.59 1.86 -15.14
C ILE A 133 3.32 3.34 -15.36
N ASP A 134 2.37 3.62 -16.26
CA ASP A 134 1.76 4.94 -16.37
C ASP A 134 0.82 5.17 -15.19
N PRO A 135 0.69 6.42 -14.67
CA PRO A 135 -0.22 6.68 -13.55
C PRO A 135 -1.68 6.30 -13.82
N SER A 136 -2.10 6.25 -15.07
CA SER A 136 -3.47 5.86 -15.45
C SER A 136 -3.67 4.35 -15.51
N ASP A 137 -2.62 3.55 -15.43
CA ASP A 137 -2.71 2.09 -15.51
C ASP A 137 -3.11 1.50 -14.15
N ILE A 138 -4.37 1.70 -13.76
CA ILE A 138 -4.90 1.18 -12.51
C ILE A 138 -5.03 -0.34 -12.51
N ASN A 139 -5.08 -0.96 -13.69
CA ASN A 139 -5.17 -2.43 -13.78
C ASN A 139 -3.97 -3.12 -13.14
N ALA A 140 -2.81 -2.46 -13.12
CA ALA A 140 -1.59 -3.01 -12.52
C ALA A 140 -1.68 -3.17 -11.01
N VAL A 141 -2.61 -2.50 -10.34
CA VAL A 141 -2.77 -2.54 -8.88
C VAL A 141 -4.10 -3.18 -8.44
N LEU A 142 -4.85 -3.76 -9.36
CA LEU A 142 -6.08 -4.46 -9.01
C LEU A 142 -5.79 -5.76 -8.26
N ILE A 143 -6.81 -6.24 -7.53
CA ILE A 143 -6.79 -7.57 -6.94
C ILE A 143 -6.66 -8.60 -8.05
N GLN A 144 -5.78 -9.58 -7.86
CA GLN A 144 -5.62 -10.70 -8.77
C GLN A 144 -6.24 -11.94 -8.14
N PRO A 145 -7.24 -12.57 -8.80
CA PRO A 145 -7.93 -13.72 -8.21
C PRO A 145 -6.98 -14.81 -7.74
N GLY A 146 -7.22 -15.32 -6.53
CA GLY A 146 -6.43 -16.38 -5.93
C GLY A 146 -5.12 -15.93 -5.30
N ARG A 147 -4.76 -14.66 -5.39
CA ARG A 147 -3.46 -14.19 -4.88
C ARG A 147 -3.65 -13.32 -3.63
N ASP A 148 -2.61 -13.29 -2.81
CA ASP A 148 -2.51 -12.52 -1.56
C ASP A 148 -1.32 -11.58 -1.70
N LEU A 149 -1.59 -10.31 -2.08
CA LEU A 149 -0.56 -9.37 -2.53
C LEU A 149 -0.47 -8.12 -1.66
N LEU A 150 0.74 -7.59 -1.62
CA LEU A 150 1.05 -6.23 -1.18
C LEU A 150 1.76 -5.52 -2.32
N THR A 151 1.28 -4.34 -2.68
CA THR A 151 1.91 -3.53 -3.74
C THR A 151 2.33 -2.19 -3.16
N LEU A 152 3.59 -1.83 -3.37
CA LEU A 152 4.10 -0.50 -3.04
C LEU A 152 4.14 0.33 -4.31
N SER A 153 3.70 1.59 -4.25
CA SER A 153 3.69 2.50 -5.40
C SER A 153 4.38 3.80 -5.04
N THR A 154 5.26 4.27 -5.90
CA THR A 154 5.90 5.58 -5.75
C THR A 154 6.12 6.22 -7.10
N CYS A 155 6.47 7.50 -7.11
CA CYS A 155 6.74 8.23 -8.35
C CYS A 155 8.04 7.78 -9.01
N HIS A 156 8.10 7.85 -10.33
CA HIS A 156 9.25 7.45 -11.13
C HIS A 156 9.29 8.24 -12.44
N PRO A 157 10.46 8.57 -12.99
CA PRO A 157 11.77 8.56 -12.33
C PRO A 157 11.86 9.64 -11.24
N TYR A 158 12.86 9.51 -10.38
CA TYR A 158 13.08 10.48 -9.30
C TYR A 158 13.14 11.91 -9.87
N THR A 159 12.42 12.83 -9.26
CA THR A 159 12.23 14.24 -9.62
C THR A 159 11.34 14.52 -10.84
N ARG A 160 11.19 13.59 -11.78
CA ARG A 160 10.31 13.78 -12.96
C ARG A 160 8.87 13.37 -12.71
N ASN A 161 8.69 12.25 -11.98
CA ASN A 161 7.39 11.78 -11.48
C ASN A 161 6.33 11.50 -12.57
N SER A 162 6.78 11.21 -13.80
CA SER A 162 5.87 10.98 -14.94
C SER A 162 5.29 9.57 -14.97
N GLN A 163 5.91 8.65 -14.23
CA GLN A 163 5.51 7.24 -14.17
C GLN A 163 5.37 6.82 -12.71
N ARG A 164 4.99 5.56 -12.50
CA ARG A 164 4.95 4.96 -11.15
C ARG A 164 5.80 3.71 -11.14
N TYR A 165 6.55 3.54 -10.05
CA TYR A 165 7.36 2.35 -9.79
C TYR A 165 6.60 1.48 -8.81
N LEU A 166 6.34 0.23 -9.18
CA LEU A 166 5.61 -0.72 -8.35
C LEU A 166 6.53 -1.82 -7.85
N VAL A 167 6.38 -2.14 -6.57
CA VAL A 167 6.97 -3.32 -5.94
C VAL A 167 5.81 -4.22 -5.56
N ILE A 168 5.70 -5.39 -6.18
CA ILE A 168 4.62 -6.34 -5.94
C ILE A 168 5.18 -7.50 -5.15
N ALA A 169 4.56 -7.83 -4.02
CA ALA A 169 5.02 -8.88 -3.13
C ALA A 169 3.88 -9.82 -2.78
N GLU A 170 4.21 -11.09 -2.55
CA GLU A 170 3.24 -12.11 -2.15
C GLU A 170 3.43 -12.46 -0.68
N HIS A 171 2.31 -12.72 0.00
CA HIS A 171 2.30 -13.11 1.40
C HIS A 171 2.95 -14.49 1.56
N ASP A 172 3.85 -14.60 2.53
CA ASP A 172 4.51 -15.88 2.85
C ASP A 172 3.53 -16.87 3.47
#